data_25af012934c2927a028c3ba71a3b3183
#
_entry.id   25af012934c2927a028c3ba71a3b3183
#
_cell.length_a   1.000
_cell.length_b   1.000
_cell.length_c   1.000
_cell.angle_alpha   90.00
_cell.angle_beta   90.00
_cell.angle_gamma   90.00
#
_symmetry.space_group_name_H-M   'P 1'
#
loop_
_entity.id
_entity.type
_entity.pdbx_description
1 polymer ?
#
loop_
_entity_poly.entity_id
_entity_poly.type
_entity_poly.pdbx_seq_one_letter_code
_entity_poly.pdbx_strand_id
1 'polypeptide(L)' 'MPKSKGEEIKGTFVFERNSKTYHRFRIETDAGIVGSVYIPKDMDPIPAKIILEPPENYSI' A
#
# COMPACT_ATOMS: atom_id res chain seq x y z
N MET A 1 3.72 24.31 0.96
CA MET A 1 3.26 23.86 0.90
C MET A 1 2.81 23.76 0.91
N PRO A 2 2.85 23.32 1.10
CA PRO A 2 2.21 22.93 1.03
C PRO A 2 1.78 22.80 1.06
N LYS A 3 1.61 22.84 1.09
CA LYS A 3 1.02 22.51 0.97
C LYS A 3 0.36 21.95 0.80
N SER A 4 0.09 22.32 1.02
CA SER A 4 -1.05 21.54 0.66
C SER A 4 -0.91 20.07 0.64
N LYS A 5 -0.02 19.59 1.33
CA LYS A 5 0.03 18.20 1.60
C LYS A 5 -1.03 17.83 2.57
N GLY A 6 -1.70 16.75 2.32
CA GLY A 6 -2.60 16.18 3.29
C GLY A 6 -1.85 15.57 4.44
N GLU A 7 -2.57 15.13 5.43
CA GLU A 7 -2.00 14.41 6.54
C GLU A 7 -1.46 13.06 6.10
N GLU A 8 -0.47 12.59 6.81
CA GLU A 8 0.04 11.26 6.58
C GLU A 8 -0.90 10.24 7.21
N ILE A 9 -1.35 9.29 6.42
CA ILE A 9 -2.22 8.24 6.89
C ILE A 9 -1.42 6.95 6.95
N LYS A 10 -1.43 6.31 8.08
CA LYS A 10 -0.75 5.04 8.26
C LYS A 10 -1.75 3.91 8.21
N GLY A 11 -1.29 2.78 7.70
CA GLY A 11 -2.11 1.61 7.65
C GLY A 11 -1.25 0.38 7.63
N THR A 12 -1.90 -0.76 7.50
CA THR A 12 -1.22 -2.04 7.43
C THR A 12 -1.66 -2.77 6.19
N PHE A 13 -0.83 -3.67 5.70
CA PHE A 13 -1.27 -4.61 4.70
C PHE A 13 -1.32 -5.98 5.36
N VAL A 14 -2.44 -6.65 5.20
CA VAL A 14 -2.77 -7.87 5.89
C VAL A 14 -2.90 -8.98 4.87
N PHE A 15 -2.22 -10.09 5.08
CA PHE A 15 -2.29 -11.21 4.15
C PHE A 15 -3.73 -11.65 3.98
N GLU A 16 -4.15 -11.81 2.74
CA GLU A 16 -5.49 -12.25 2.43
C GLU A 16 -5.50 -13.65 1.84
N ARG A 17 -4.72 -13.86 0.80
CA ARG A 17 -4.63 -15.16 0.17
C ARG A 17 -3.50 -15.19 -0.84
N ASN A 18 -3.13 -16.38 -1.28
CA ASN A 18 -2.18 -16.56 -2.37
C ASN A 18 -2.93 -16.72 -3.68
N SER A 19 -2.40 -16.12 -4.71
CA SER A 19 -2.74 -16.50 -6.06
C SER A 19 -1.61 -17.36 -6.61
N LYS A 20 -1.68 -17.67 -7.88
CA LYS A 20 -0.69 -18.55 -8.49
C LYS A 20 0.70 -17.96 -8.47
N THR A 21 0.83 -16.66 -8.70
CA THR A 21 2.12 -16.01 -8.83
C THR A 21 2.35 -14.88 -7.84
N TYR A 22 1.35 -14.57 -7.04
CA TYR A 22 1.41 -13.43 -6.12
C TYR A 22 0.86 -13.80 -4.77
N HIS A 23 1.36 -13.10 -3.74
CA HIS A 23 0.70 -13.01 -2.45
C HIS A 23 -0.21 -11.80 -2.49
N ARG A 24 -1.46 -11.96 -2.14
CA ARG A 24 -2.41 -10.87 -2.14
C ARG A 24 -2.63 -10.38 -0.71
N PHE A 25 -2.45 -9.10 -0.52
CA PHE A 25 -2.64 -8.46 0.79
C PHE A 25 -3.74 -7.42 0.66
N ARG A 26 -4.46 -7.24 1.74
CA ARG A 26 -5.47 -6.19 1.83
C ARG A 26 -4.90 -5.03 2.62
N ILE A 27 -5.15 -3.82 2.13
CA ILE A 27 -4.74 -2.59 2.82
C ILE A 27 -5.84 -2.21 3.79
N GLU A 28 -5.44 -1.92 5.04
CA GLU A 28 -6.37 -1.49 6.07
C GLU A 28 -5.82 -0.22 6.71
N THR A 29 -6.66 0.80 6.80
CA THR A 29 -6.30 2.05 7.46
C THR A 29 -7.47 2.51 8.30
N ASP A 30 -7.16 3.36 9.29
CA ASP A 30 -8.22 3.96 10.10
C ASP A 30 -9.03 4.99 9.33
N ALA A 31 -8.50 5.47 8.22
CA ALA A 31 -9.17 6.50 7.44
C ALA A 31 -10.15 5.94 6.43
N GLY A 32 -10.33 4.63 6.39
CA GLY A 32 -11.26 4.02 5.44
C GLY A 32 -10.68 3.83 4.05
N ILE A 33 -9.41 4.07 3.86
CA ILE A 33 -8.76 3.82 2.58
C ILE A 33 -8.56 2.32 2.45
N VAL A 34 -9.01 1.75 1.34
CA VAL A 34 -8.97 0.31 1.13
C VAL A 34 -8.34 0.02 -0.23
N GLY A 35 -7.86 -1.20 -0.37
CA GLY A 35 -7.28 -1.63 -1.63
C GLY A 35 -6.60 -2.97 -1.48
N SER A 36 -5.90 -3.37 -2.53
CA SER A 36 -5.16 -4.63 -2.53
C SER A 36 -3.76 -4.39 -3.02
N VAL A 37 -2.84 -5.17 -2.48
CA VAL A 37 -1.43 -5.15 -2.89
C VAL A 37 -1.08 -6.56 -3.32
N TYR A 38 -0.43 -6.67 -4.48
CA TYR A 38 0.03 -7.95 -4.99
C TYR A 38 1.53 -7.98 -4.94
N ILE A 39 2.09 -8.86 -4.13
CA ILE A 39 3.53 -8.98 -3.96
C ILE A 39 3.98 -10.26 -4.67
N PRO A 40 4.90 -10.15 -5.63
CA PRO A 40 5.37 -11.34 -6.34
C PRO A 40 5.92 -12.39 -5.39
N LYS A 41 5.64 -13.65 -5.68
CA LYS A 41 6.08 -14.73 -4.81
C LYS A 41 7.59 -14.91 -4.78
N ASP A 42 8.30 -14.41 -5.77
CA ASP A 42 9.75 -14.50 -5.77
C ASP A 42 10.42 -13.38 -4.98
N MET A 43 9.64 -12.50 -4.39
CA MET A 43 10.17 -11.47 -3.51
C MET A 43 10.28 -12.05 -2.11
N ASP A 44 11.49 -12.32 -1.69
CA ASP A 44 11.74 -12.98 -0.41
C ASP A 44 12.95 -12.32 0.24
N PRO A 45 12.77 -11.70 1.40
CA PRO A 45 11.53 -11.68 2.19
C PRO A 45 10.53 -10.66 1.68
N ILE A 46 9.29 -10.84 2.10
CA ILE A 46 8.25 -9.87 1.83
C ILE A 46 8.61 -8.58 2.57
N PRO A 47 8.47 -7.43 1.90
CA PRO A 47 8.85 -6.18 2.56
C PRO A 47 8.02 -5.92 3.81
N ALA A 48 8.67 -5.40 4.83
CA ALA A 48 7.99 -5.09 6.08
C ALA A 48 7.24 -3.78 5.99
N LYS A 49 7.53 -2.95 5.00
CA LYS A 49 6.95 -1.62 4.91
C LYS A 49 6.93 -1.20 3.45
N ILE A 50 5.82 -0.63 3.03
CA ILE A 50 5.67 -0.08 1.69
C ILE A 50 5.24 1.37 1.83
N ILE A 51 5.96 2.27 1.20
CA ILE A 51 5.65 3.69 1.23
C ILE A 51 5.10 4.07 -0.13
N LEU A 52 3.91 4.65 -0.14
CA LEU A 52 3.25 5.07 -1.35
C LEU A 52 3.03 6.57 -1.30
N GLU A 53 3.43 7.25 -2.34
CA GLU A 53 3.31 8.69 -2.42
C GLU A 53 2.81 9.06 -3.80
N PRO A 54 2.03 10.14 -3.91
CA PRO A 54 1.60 10.57 -5.23
C PRO A 54 2.79 11.07 -6.04
N PRO A 55 2.69 11.02 -7.37
CA PRO A 55 3.77 11.54 -8.19
C PRO A 55 3.92 13.04 -8.00
N GLU A 56 5.07 13.54 -8.38
CA GLU A 56 5.43 14.93 -8.13
C GLU A 56 4.43 15.92 -8.71
N ASN A 57 3.88 15.61 -9.88
CA ASN A 57 2.92 16.49 -10.55
C ASN A 57 1.49 16.00 -10.35
N TYR A 58 1.24 15.29 -9.29
CA TYR A 58 -0.08 14.75 -8.99
C TYR A 58 -1.06 15.87 -8.68
N SER A 59 -2.26 15.76 -9.21
CA SER A 59 -3.34 16.66 -8.84
C SER A 59 -4.67 15.96 -9.00
N ILE A 60 -5.62 16.38 -8.21
CA ILE A 60 -6.99 15.87 -8.26
C ILE A 60 -7.91 17.03 -8.55
#